data_aefcb83faebf02cf969c77cf3f126d31
#
_entry.id   aefcb83faebf02cf969c77cf3f126d31
#
_cell.length_a   1.000
_cell.length_b   1.000
_cell.length_c   1.000
_cell.angle_alpha   90.00
_cell.angle_beta   90.00
_cell.angle_gamma   90.00
#
_symmetry.space_group_name_H-M   'P 1'
#
loop_
_entity.id
_entity.type
_entity.pdbx_description
1 polymer ?
#
loop_
_entity_poly.entity_id
_entity_poly.type
_entity_poly.pdbx_seq_one_letter_code
_entity_poly.pdbx_strand_id
1 'polypeptide(L)'
;MLNKKSVDDINVKGKKVLVRCDFNVPLIDGKITDENRLVAALPTIKKLISDGGKIILCSHLGKPKGQPVPELSLAPVAVRLSELLGQEVKFAADPEVVGANAKAAVANMKDGDVILLENTRYRAEETKNEDAFSKDLASLCDVFVNDAFGTAHRAHCSNVGITKYVDTAVVGYLMQKEIDFLGNAVNNPERPFVAILGGAKVSSKISVIENLIDKVDTLIIGGGMSYTFSKAQGGTVGNSLLEADYCQYALDMLKKAQEKGVKLLLPVDTVIADDFSNGANKKVVKSGEIPDGWQGLDIGPETEKIFCDAVKDAKTVVWNGPMGCFEMPNFAHGTEAVAKALADTDAVTIIGGGDSAAAVNQLGYGDKMTHISTGGGASLEFLEGKELPGVAASNDK
;
A
#
# COMPACT_ATOMS: atom_id res chain seq x y z
N MET A 1 3.19 -10.79 -16.94
CA MET A 1 2.15 -11.04 -15.94
C MET A 1 2.74 -11.86 -14.82
N LEU A 2 2.50 -11.47 -13.55
CA LEU A 2 2.95 -12.22 -12.38
C LEU A 2 1.99 -13.37 -12.11
N ASN A 3 2.53 -14.59 -12.03
CA ASN A 3 1.76 -15.79 -11.76
C ASN A 3 2.44 -16.61 -10.66
N LYS A 4 2.19 -16.22 -9.42
CA LYS A 4 2.81 -16.80 -8.23
C LYS A 4 1.97 -17.91 -7.63
N LYS A 5 2.61 -18.93 -7.08
CA LYS A 5 1.92 -19.94 -6.26
C LYS A 5 1.40 -19.28 -4.99
N SER A 6 0.18 -19.64 -4.61
CA SER A 6 -0.45 -19.17 -3.36
C SER A 6 -0.67 -20.34 -2.40
N VAL A 7 -1.23 -20.06 -1.25
CA VAL A 7 -1.62 -21.07 -0.26
C VAL A 7 -2.64 -22.08 -0.80
N ASP A 8 -3.37 -21.73 -1.87
CA ASP A 8 -4.30 -22.63 -2.53
C ASP A 8 -3.60 -23.68 -3.43
N ASP A 9 -2.34 -23.46 -3.78
CA ASP A 9 -1.59 -24.29 -4.71
C ASP A 9 -0.72 -25.35 -4.03
N ILE A 10 -0.77 -25.46 -2.70
CA ILE A 10 0.09 -26.32 -1.91
C ILE A 10 -0.70 -27.18 -0.91
N ASN A 11 -0.10 -28.25 -0.45
CA ASN A 11 -0.62 -29.09 0.62
C ASN A 11 0.29 -28.95 1.85
N VAL A 12 -0.28 -28.44 2.94
CA VAL A 12 0.46 -28.17 4.19
C VAL A 12 0.14 -29.16 5.32
N LYS A 13 -0.67 -30.18 5.06
CA LYS A 13 -1.07 -31.13 6.09
C LYS A 13 0.15 -31.76 6.80
N GLY A 14 0.20 -31.58 8.11
CA GLY A 14 1.30 -32.05 8.95
C GLY A 14 2.61 -31.31 8.81
N LYS A 15 2.66 -30.28 7.99
CA LYS A 15 3.88 -29.48 7.72
C LYS A 15 3.95 -28.25 8.60
N LYS A 16 5.16 -27.85 8.91
CA LYS A 16 5.46 -26.58 9.58
C LYS A 16 5.47 -25.47 8.53
N VAL A 17 4.62 -24.47 8.70
CA VAL A 17 4.43 -23.36 7.78
C VAL A 17 4.80 -22.06 8.47
N LEU A 18 5.84 -21.40 8.03
CA LEU A 18 6.21 -20.08 8.51
C LEU A 18 5.51 -19.04 7.64
N VAL A 19 4.68 -18.20 8.26
CA VAL A 19 3.92 -17.13 7.59
C VAL A 19 4.47 -15.79 8.00
N ARG A 20 5.00 -15.05 7.04
CA ARG A 20 5.41 -13.66 7.25
C ARG A 20 4.18 -12.76 7.11
N CYS A 21 3.75 -12.22 8.23
CA CYS A 21 2.61 -11.30 8.34
C CYS A 21 3.11 -9.86 8.50
N ASP A 22 2.20 -8.91 8.39
CA ASP A 22 2.42 -7.53 8.77
C ASP A 22 1.58 -7.21 10.00
N PHE A 23 2.19 -7.36 11.17
CA PHE A 23 1.61 -7.04 12.48
C PHE A 23 2.24 -5.79 13.07
N ASN A 24 2.76 -4.91 12.23
CA ASN A 24 3.27 -3.61 12.63
C ASN A 24 2.09 -2.67 12.93
N VAL A 25 1.45 -2.92 14.06
CA VAL A 25 0.25 -2.21 14.50
C VAL A 25 0.62 -1.06 15.44
N PRO A 26 -0.18 0.02 15.49
CA PRO A 26 0.05 1.08 16.46
C PRO A 26 -0.30 0.60 17.87
N LEU A 27 0.62 0.89 18.81
CA LEU A 27 0.48 0.57 20.23
C LEU A 27 0.56 1.86 21.04
N ILE A 28 -0.37 2.02 21.99
CA ILE A 28 -0.33 3.07 23.00
C ILE A 28 -0.45 2.38 24.36
N ASP A 29 0.58 2.55 25.22
CA ASP A 29 0.65 1.91 26.54
C ASP A 29 0.40 0.39 26.48
N GLY A 30 0.99 -0.27 25.50
CA GLY A 30 0.86 -1.72 25.31
C GLY A 30 -0.47 -2.18 24.74
N LYS A 31 -1.35 -1.27 24.35
CA LYS A 31 -2.66 -1.58 23.75
C LYS A 31 -2.67 -1.30 22.25
N ILE A 32 -3.21 -2.24 21.49
CA ILE A 32 -3.40 -2.10 20.05
C ILE A 32 -4.54 -1.11 19.80
N THR A 33 -4.25 -0.01 19.09
CA THR A 33 -5.24 1.03 18.79
C THR A 33 -5.90 0.85 17.42
N ASP A 34 -5.30 0.06 16.54
CA ASP A 34 -5.85 -0.31 15.24
C ASP A 34 -5.46 -1.76 14.95
N GLU A 35 -6.45 -2.64 14.84
CA GLU A 35 -6.25 -4.07 14.63
C GLU A 35 -6.52 -4.53 13.19
N ASN A 36 -6.71 -3.60 12.25
CA ASN A 36 -7.06 -3.94 10.87
C ASN A 36 -6.09 -4.92 10.22
N ARG A 37 -4.79 -4.78 10.49
CA ARG A 37 -3.76 -5.70 9.98
C ARG A 37 -3.88 -7.12 10.54
N LEU A 38 -4.32 -7.25 11.78
CA LEU A 38 -4.57 -8.56 12.39
C LEU A 38 -5.78 -9.23 11.73
N VAL A 39 -6.87 -8.49 11.60
CA VAL A 39 -8.10 -8.98 10.96
C VAL A 39 -7.83 -9.38 9.50
N ALA A 40 -7.07 -8.58 8.78
CA ALA A 40 -6.73 -8.84 7.38
C ALA A 40 -5.89 -10.12 7.19
N ALA A 41 -5.10 -10.51 8.17
CA ALA A 41 -4.29 -11.73 8.13
C ALA A 41 -5.09 -13.01 8.40
N LEU A 42 -6.29 -12.92 8.99
CA LEU A 42 -7.07 -14.08 9.42
C LEU A 42 -7.41 -15.05 8.28
N PRO A 43 -7.82 -14.64 7.08
CA PRO A 43 -8.15 -15.58 6.00
C PRO A 43 -7.01 -16.52 5.66
N THR A 44 -5.79 -16.02 5.52
CA THR A 44 -4.61 -16.84 5.24
C THR A 44 -4.33 -17.80 6.41
N ILE A 45 -4.35 -17.32 7.63
CA ILE A 45 -4.09 -18.11 8.84
C ILE A 45 -5.14 -19.23 8.97
N LYS A 46 -6.42 -18.88 8.83
CA LYS A 46 -7.53 -19.86 8.92
C LYS A 46 -7.46 -20.92 7.83
N LYS A 47 -7.09 -20.55 6.62
CA LYS A 47 -6.89 -21.49 5.51
C LYS A 47 -5.83 -22.55 5.87
N LEU A 48 -4.69 -22.09 6.37
CA LEU A 48 -3.59 -22.98 6.72
C LEU A 48 -3.92 -23.87 7.92
N ILE A 49 -4.66 -23.37 8.90
CA ILE A 49 -5.17 -24.16 10.03
C ILE A 49 -6.12 -25.26 9.52
N SER A 50 -7.08 -24.90 8.67
CA SER A 50 -8.07 -25.85 8.14
C SER A 50 -7.44 -26.91 7.24
N ASP A 51 -6.30 -26.61 6.63
CA ASP A 51 -5.53 -27.55 5.81
C ASP A 51 -4.61 -28.48 6.64
N GLY A 52 -4.64 -28.34 7.97
CA GLY A 52 -3.90 -29.21 8.90
C GLY A 52 -2.43 -28.87 9.06
N GLY A 53 -2.04 -27.63 8.78
CA GLY A 53 -0.67 -27.17 9.00
C GLY A 53 -0.35 -26.85 10.46
N LYS A 54 0.93 -26.76 10.78
CA LYS A 54 1.48 -26.20 12.01
C LYS A 54 1.96 -24.81 11.69
N ILE A 55 1.30 -23.77 12.23
CA ILE A 55 1.41 -22.40 11.75
C ILE A 55 2.33 -21.60 12.64
N ILE A 56 3.42 -21.10 12.07
CA ILE A 56 4.39 -20.26 12.75
C ILE A 56 4.32 -18.86 12.14
N LEU A 57 3.81 -17.89 12.90
CA LEU A 57 3.66 -16.52 12.43
C LEU A 57 4.89 -15.70 12.81
N CYS A 58 5.34 -14.81 11.93
CA CYS A 58 6.38 -13.85 12.23
C CYS A 58 6.06 -12.48 11.63
N SER A 59 6.56 -11.44 12.28
CA SER A 59 6.42 -10.06 11.86
C SER A 59 7.45 -9.17 12.53
N HIS A 60 7.66 -8.01 11.98
CA HIS A 60 8.31 -6.90 12.68
C HIS A 60 7.27 -6.03 13.39
N LEU A 61 7.74 -5.22 14.34
CA LEU A 61 6.97 -4.18 15.00
C LEU A 61 7.90 -3.01 15.32
N GLY A 62 7.59 -1.83 14.76
CA GLY A 62 8.40 -0.63 14.96
C GLY A 62 9.84 -0.76 14.52
N LYS A 63 10.72 -0.04 15.20
CA LYS A 63 12.15 0.04 14.87
C LYS A 63 13.02 -0.21 16.12
N PRO A 64 13.15 -1.45 16.59
CA PRO A 64 13.98 -1.77 17.77
C PRO A 64 15.49 -1.72 17.51
N LYS A 65 15.92 -1.57 16.25
CA LYS A 65 17.33 -1.40 15.83
C LYS A 65 18.23 -2.58 16.18
N GLY A 66 17.74 -3.79 16.00
CA GLY A 66 18.51 -5.00 16.15
C GLY A 66 18.76 -5.43 17.61
N GLN A 67 17.89 -5.01 18.52
CA GLN A 67 17.96 -5.38 19.92
C GLN A 67 16.57 -5.55 20.53
N PRO A 68 16.43 -6.35 21.60
CA PRO A 68 15.17 -6.47 22.31
C PRO A 68 14.72 -5.13 22.90
N VAL A 69 13.48 -4.74 22.64
CA VAL A 69 12.83 -3.55 23.20
C VAL A 69 11.45 -3.99 23.70
N PRO A 70 11.21 -4.08 25.03
CA PRO A 70 9.97 -4.62 25.59
C PRO A 70 8.70 -3.95 25.05
N GLU A 71 8.73 -2.64 24.81
CA GLU A 71 7.63 -1.87 24.27
C GLU A 71 7.28 -2.24 22.83
N LEU A 72 8.19 -2.91 22.12
CA LEU A 72 8.04 -3.37 20.74
C LEU A 72 7.94 -4.90 20.65
N SER A 73 7.58 -5.56 21.76
CA SER A 73 7.27 -6.99 21.75
C SER A 73 5.95 -7.28 21.06
N LEU A 74 5.88 -8.40 20.37
CA LEU A 74 4.63 -8.89 19.76
C LEU A 74 3.71 -9.63 20.74
N ALA A 75 4.05 -9.69 22.02
CA ALA A 75 3.21 -10.36 23.02
C ALA A 75 1.74 -9.87 23.02
N PRO A 76 1.44 -8.57 22.95
CA PRO A 76 0.04 -8.10 22.86
C PRO A 76 -0.67 -8.57 21.58
N VAL A 77 0.06 -8.73 20.49
CA VAL A 77 -0.50 -9.23 19.23
C VAL A 77 -0.93 -10.69 19.37
N ALA A 78 -0.12 -11.53 20.03
CA ALA A 78 -0.47 -12.93 20.27
C ALA A 78 -1.77 -13.05 21.08
N VAL A 79 -1.96 -12.22 22.09
CA VAL A 79 -3.19 -12.19 22.92
C VAL A 79 -4.40 -11.84 22.05
N ARG A 80 -4.29 -10.79 21.25
CA ARG A 80 -5.42 -10.35 20.42
C ARG A 80 -5.73 -11.32 19.28
N LEU A 81 -4.72 -11.89 18.66
CA LEU A 81 -4.92 -12.93 17.64
C LEU A 81 -5.63 -14.16 18.21
N SER A 82 -5.29 -14.57 19.42
CA SER A 82 -5.99 -15.68 20.10
C SER A 82 -7.48 -15.42 20.20
N GLU A 83 -7.86 -14.21 20.60
CA GLU A 83 -9.27 -13.80 20.67
C GLU A 83 -9.94 -13.81 19.30
N LEU A 84 -9.29 -13.24 18.29
CA LEU A 84 -9.82 -13.16 16.93
C LEU A 84 -9.96 -14.53 16.24
N LEU A 85 -9.03 -15.44 16.49
CA LEU A 85 -9.06 -16.79 15.94
C LEU A 85 -9.96 -17.75 16.70
N GLY A 86 -10.31 -17.43 17.96
CA GLY A 86 -11.05 -18.34 18.83
C GLY A 86 -10.25 -19.57 19.27
N GLN A 87 -8.93 -19.50 19.18
CA GLN A 87 -8.00 -20.54 19.67
C GLN A 87 -6.71 -19.88 20.16
N GLU A 88 -5.96 -20.61 20.98
CA GLU A 88 -4.68 -20.10 21.48
C GLU A 88 -3.69 -19.86 20.34
N VAL A 89 -3.10 -18.67 20.31
CA VAL A 89 -1.87 -18.34 19.60
C VAL A 89 -0.78 -18.27 20.66
N LYS A 90 0.09 -19.29 20.69
CA LYS A 90 1.17 -19.34 21.65
C LYS A 90 2.25 -18.34 21.28
N PHE A 91 2.56 -17.45 22.21
CA PHE A 91 3.68 -16.51 21.99
C PHE A 91 5.00 -17.20 22.36
N ALA A 92 5.88 -17.36 21.39
CA ALA A 92 7.23 -17.90 21.61
C ALA A 92 8.16 -16.76 22.05
N ALA A 93 8.09 -16.37 23.30
CA ALA A 93 8.92 -15.31 23.87
C ALA A 93 10.39 -15.71 23.81
N ASP A 94 11.15 -15.04 22.95
CA ASP A 94 12.55 -15.32 22.73
C ASP A 94 13.25 -14.07 22.24
N PRO A 95 14.18 -13.47 23.01
CA PRO A 95 14.88 -12.25 22.58
C PRO A 95 15.75 -12.46 21.33
N GLU A 96 16.11 -13.71 21.03
CA GLU A 96 16.87 -14.07 19.82
C GLU A 96 15.96 -14.41 18.63
N VAL A 97 14.66 -14.34 18.79
CA VAL A 97 13.61 -14.68 17.82
C VAL A 97 13.59 -16.18 17.50
N VAL A 98 14.69 -16.74 17.04
CA VAL A 98 14.90 -18.17 16.78
C VAL A 98 15.96 -18.72 17.75
N GLY A 99 15.68 -18.59 19.03
CA GLY A 99 16.51 -19.15 20.08
C GLY A 99 15.95 -20.47 20.62
N ALA A 100 16.45 -20.88 21.78
CA ALA A 100 16.06 -22.16 22.40
C ALA A 100 14.56 -22.25 22.70
N ASN A 101 13.95 -21.16 23.17
CA ASN A 101 12.52 -21.13 23.50
C ASN A 101 11.65 -21.28 22.26
N ALA A 102 11.98 -20.56 21.18
CA ALA A 102 11.24 -20.64 19.92
C ALA A 102 11.37 -22.04 19.30
N LYS A 103 12.57 -22.60 19.28
CA LYS A 103 12.82 -23.96 18.76
C LYS A 103 12.05 -25.01 19.53
N ALA A 104 12.01 -24.93 20.85
CA ALA A 104 11.25 -25.86 21.69
C ALA A 104 9.75 -25.74 21.45
N ALA A 105 9.22 -24.51 21.34
CA ALA A 105 7.81 -24.27 21.05
C ALA A 105 7.41 -24.89 19.70
N VAL A 106 8.21 -24.69 18.66
CA VAL A 106 7.96 -25.25 17.32
C VAL A 106 8.04 -26.78 17.34
N ALA A 107 9.00 -27.37 18.05
CA ALA A 107 9.16 -28.83 18.14
C ALA A 107 7.94 -29.52 18.77
N ASN A 108 7.21 -28.83 19.64
CA ASN A 108 6.04 -29.37 20.34
C ASN A 108 4.71 -29.10 19.65
N MET A 109 4.70 -28.51 18.44
CA MET A 109 3.47 -28.20 17.71
C MET A 109 2.76 -29.45 17.22
N LYS A 110 1.43 -29.36 17.25
CA LYS A 110 0.51 -30.32 16.62
C LYS A 110 -0.19 -29.66 15.43
N ASP A 111 -0.76 -30.48 14.55
CA ASP A 111 -1.52 -29.96 13.40
C ASP A 111 -2.64 -29.02 13.87
N GLY A 112 -2.72 -27.84 13.26
CA GLY A 112 -3.66 -26.81 13.62
C GLY A 112 -3.18 -25.82 14.68
N ASP A 113 -2.06 -26.08 15.36
CA ASP A 113 -1.49 -25.16 16.33
C ASP A 113 -0.94 -23.90 15.65
N VAL A 114 -1.00 -22.79 16.38
CA VAL A 114 -0.47 -21.48 15.93
C VAL A 114 0.49 -20.94 16.98
N ILE A 115 1.67 -20.54 16.52
CA ILE A 115 2.70 -19.87 17.32
C ILE A 115 3.01 -18.53 16.66
N LEU A 116 3.25 -17.50 17.49
CA LEU A 116 3.81 -16.22 17.05
C LEU A 116 5.22 -16.06 17.60
N LEU A 117 6.19 -15.84 16.72
CA LEU A 117 7.56 -15.52 17.10
C LEU A 117 7.67 -14.07 17.61
N GLU A 118 8.73 -13.77 18.34
CA GLU A 118 9.05 -12.41 18.76
C GLU A 118 9.46 -11.55 17.56
N ASN A 119 9.40 -10.24 17.72
CA ASN A 119 9.72 -9.22 16.72
C ASN A 119 11.00 -9.55 15.94
N THR A 120 10.88 -9.78 14.64
CA THR A 120 12.01 -10.17 13.79
C THR A 120 13.13 -9.12 13.79
N ARG A 121 12.80 -7.86 14.01
CA ARG A 121 13.77 -6.75 14.06
C ARG A 121 14.52 -6.65 15.39
N TYR A 122 14.28 -7.56 16.34
CA TYR A 122 15.18 -7.75 17.47
C TYR A 122 16.55 -8.26 17.01
N ARG A 123 16.61 -8.85 15.82
CA ARG A 123 17.84 -9.30 15.19
C ARG A 123 18.34 -8.24 14.19
N ALA A 124 19.59 -7.82 14.37
CA ALA A 124 20.23 -6.85 13.47
C ALA A 124 20.34 -7.38 12.03
N GLU A 125 20.45 -8.69 11.87
CA GLU A 125 20.56 -9.37 10.58
C GLU A 125 19.29 -9.24 9.72
N GLU A 126 18.13 -9.06 10.32
CA GLU A 126 16.83 -9.05 9.62
C GLU A 126 16.79 -8.04 8.46
N THR A 127 17.05 -6.78 8.75
CA THR A 127 16.97 -5.71 7.74
C THR A 127 18.16 -5.70 6.77
N LYS A 128 19.24 -6.41 7.11
CA LYS A 128 20.43 -6.58 6.27
C LYS A 128 20.34 -7.83 5.38
N ASN A 129 19.29 -8.61 5.52
CA ASN A 129 19.08 -9.85 4.76
C ASN A 129 20.25 -10.84 4.88
N GLU A 130 20.81 -10.96 6.07
CA GLU A 130 21.97 -11.82 6.33
C GLU A 130 21.60 -13.31 6.35
N ASP A 131 22.45 -14.15 5.77
CA ASP A 131 22.19 -15.58 5.60
C ASP A 131 21.99 -16.34 6.92
N ALA A 132 22.72 -16.00 7.97
CA ALA A 132 22.65 -16.70 9.25
C ALA A 132 21.23 -16.68 9.84
N PHE A 133 20.60 -15.52 9.90
CA PHE A 133 19.25 -15.39 10.43
C PHE A 133 18.20 -15.95 9.45
N SER A 134 18.43 -15.81 8.15
CA SER A 134 17.57 -16.41 7.12
C SER A 134 17.56 -17.94 7.25
N LYS A 135 18.70 -18.56 7.50
CA LYS A 135 18.81 -20.01 7.76
C LYS A 135 18.11 -20.42 9.06
N ASP A 136 18.25 -19.61 10.12
CA ASP A 136 17.57 -19.85 11.39
C ASP A 136 16.05 -19.88 11.20
N LEU A 137 15.49 -18.89 10.51
CA LEU A 137 14.06 -18.87 10.20
C LEU A 137 13.63 -20.08 9.36
N ALA A 138 14.39 -20.41 8.32
CA ALA A 138 14.11 -21.55 7.45
C ALA A 138 14.17 -22.88 8.20
N SER A 139 15.01 -22.99 9.21
CA SER A 139 15.14 -24.22 10.02
C SER A 139 13.87 -24.56 10.80
N LEU A 140 12.98 -23.61 11.00
CA LEU A 140 11.72 -23.80 11.72
C LEU A 140 10.61 -24.38 10.85
N CYS A 141 10.74 -24.38 9.53
CA CYS A 141 9.61 -24.65 8.64
C CYS A 141 9.95 -25.55 7.46
N ASP A 142 8.91 -26.19 6.91
CA ASP A 142 8.94 -26.91 5.65
C ASP A 142 8.48 -26.05 4.48
N VAL A 143 7.60 -25.07 4.77
CA VAL A 143 6.97 -24.18 3.79
C VAL A 143 7.02 -22.75 4.31
N PHE A 144 7.30 -21.81 3.41
CA PHE A 144 7.24 -20.38 3.69
C PHE A 144 6.08 -19.74 2.94
N VAL A 145 5.32 -18.88 3.65
CA VAL A 145 4.24 -18.08 3.09
C VAL A 145 4.53 -16.61 3.35
N ASN A 146 4.57 -15.81 2.30
CA ASN A 146 4.68 -14.35 2.42
C ASN A 146 3.30 -13.70 2.25
N ASP A 147 2.81 -13.08 3.30
CA ASP A 147 1.53 -12.36 3.32
C ASP A 147 1.69 -10.89 3.74
N ALA A 148 2.91 -10.38 3.67
CA ALA A 148 3.27 -9.03 4.11
C ALA A 148 3.66 -8.16 2.91
N PHE A 149 2.67 -7.60 2.22
CA PHE A 149 2.92 -6.74 1.06
C PHE A 149 3.63 -5.44 1.43
N GLY A 150 3.32 -4.86 2.61
CA GLY A 150 3.92 -3.60 3.05
C GLY A 150 5.45 -3.58 3.14
N THR A 151 6.08 -4.75 3.24
CA THR A 151 7.54 -4.91 3.27
C THR A 151 8.11 -5.53 1.99
N ALA A 152 7.28 -5.80 1.00
CA ALA A 152 7.67 -6.54 -0.21
C ALA A 152 8.67 -5.79 -1.09
N HIS A 153 8.76 -4.47 -0.96
CA HIS A 153 9.73 -3.63 -1.68
C HIS A 153 11.14 -3.67 -1.09
N ARG A 154 11.32 -4.35 0.03
CA ARG A 154 12.61 -4.49 0.72
C ARG A 154 13.01 -5.95 0.82
N ALA A 155 14.31 -6.23 0.72
CA ALA A 155 14.85 -7.56 0.91
C ALA A 155 15.32 -7.72 2.36
N HIS A 156 14.54 -8.42 3.18
CA HIS A 156 14.86 -8.77 4.57
C HIS A 156 14.95 -10.29 4.72
N CYS A 157 15.45 -10.77 5.85
CA CYS A 157 15.55 -12.21 6.09
C CYS A 157 14.18 -12.89 6.07
N SER A 158 13.17 -12.27 6.71
CA SER A 158 11.84 -12.88 6.87
C SER A 158 10.95 -12.82 5.64
N ASN A 159 11.36 -12.17 4.55
CA ASN A 159 10.58 -12.12 3.31
C ASN A 159 11.36 -12.59 2.06
N VAL A 160 12.65 -12.37 2.00
CA VAL A 160 13.49 -12.72 0.84
C VAL A 160 14.55 -13.75 1.21
N GLY A 161 15.38 -13.47 2.22
CA GLY A 161 16.51 -14.34 2.56
C GLY A 161 16.11 -15.77 2.88
N ILE A 162 15.00 -15.95 3.58
CA ILE A 162 14.47 -17.27 3.93
C ILE A 162 14.19 -18.15 2.70
N THR A 163 13.78 -17.54 1.58
CA THR A 163 13.42 -18.30 0.37
C THR A 163 14.59 -19.03 -0.27
N LYS A 164 15.82 -18.65 0.06
CA LYS A 164 17.03 -19.37 -0.40
C LYS A 164 17.17 -20.74 0.25
N TYR A 165 16.54 -20.97 1.40
CA TYR A 165 16.74 -22.14 2.25
C TYR A 165 15.48 -22.98 2.44
N VAL A 166 14.42 -22.68 1.69
CA VAL A 166 13.19 -23.47 1.63
C VAL A 166 12.84 -23.78 0.18
N ASP A 167 12.32 -24.97 -0.09
CA ASP A 167 11.96 -25.39 -1.46
C ASP A 167 10.61 -24.77 -1.90
N THR A 168 9.71 -24.59 -0.93
CA THR A 168 8.35 -24.10 -1.19
C THR A 168 8.16 -22.75 -0.53
N ALA A 169 8.06 -21.69 -1.34
CA ALA A 169 7.79 -20.33 -0.92
C ALA A 169 6.61 -19.79 -1.74
N VAL A 170 5.49 -19.53 -1.10
CA VAL A 170 4.25 -19.09 -1.76
C VAL A 170 3.73 -17.83 -1.14
N VAL A 171 2.70 -17.24 -1.75
CA VAL A 171 2.06 -16.02 -1.23
C VAL A 171 0.75 -16.33 -0.52
N GLY A 172 0.42 -15.53 0.49
CA GLY A 172 -0.88 -15.55 1.13
C GLY A 172 -1.92 -14.75 0.35
N TYR A 173 -3.15 -14.72 0.86
CA TYR A 173 -4.27 -14.06 0.18
C TYR A 173 -4.12 -12.54 0.07
N LEU A 174 -3.52 -11.88 1.08
CA LEU A 174 -3.27 -10.43 1.00
C LEU A 174 -2.29 -10.10 -0.11
N MET A 175 -1.20 -10.83 -0.17
CA MET A 175 -0.18 -10.65 -1.21
C MET A 175 -0.76 -10.96 -2.58
N GLN A 176 -1.58 -12.00 -2.71
CA GLN A 176 -2.21 -12.38 -3.98
C GLN A 176 -3.10 -11.27 -4.53
N LYS A 177 -3.89 -10.62 -3.68
CA LYS A 177 -4.72 -9.47 -4.11
C LYS A 177 -3.88 -8.31 -4.62
N GLU A 178 -2.77 -8.00 -3.95
CA GLU A 178 -1.88 -6.93 -4.38
C GLU A 178 -1.25 -7.26 -5.75
N ILE A 179 -0.83 -8.51 -5.94
CA ILE A 179 -0.31 -8.98 -7.23
C ILE A 179 -1.38 -8.87 -8.32
N ASP A 180 -2.59 -9.33 -8.05
CA ASP A 180 -3.68 -9.35 -9.03
C ASP A 180 -4.09 -7.94 -9.46
N PHE A 181 -4.18 -7.01 -8.52
CA PHE A 181 -4.69 -5.66 -8.80
C PHE A 181 -3.58 -4.64 -9.08
N LEU A 182 -2.66 -4.39 -8.17
CA LEU A 182 -1.58 -3.43 -8.41
C LEU A 182 -0.55 -3.93 -9.43
N GLY A 183 -0.30 -5.23 -9.45
CA GLY A 183 0.60 -5.83 -10.42
C GLY A 183 -0.10 -6.07 -11.76
N ASN A 184 -0.98 -7.05 -11.82
CA ASN A 184 -1.50 -7.56 -13.08
C ASN A 184 -2.58 -6.69 -13.73
N ALA A 185 -3.55 -6.18 -12.96
CA ALA A 185 -4.63 -5.36 -13.54
C ALA A 185 -4.12 -4.02 -14.08
N VAL A 186 -3.11 -3.43 -13.44
CA VAL A 186 -2.48 -2.19 -13.92
C VAL A 186 -1.62 -2.42 -15.16
N ASN A 187 -0.92 -3.55 -15.23
CA ASN A 187 -0.05 -3.88 -16.37
C ASN A 187 -0.81 -4.48 -17.56
N ASN A 188 -1.96 -5.11 -17.33
CA ASN A 188 -2.83 -5.69 -18.36
C ASN A 188 -4.28 -5.24 -18.11
N PRO A 189 -4.58 -3.95 -18.21
CA PRO A 189 -5.88 -3.42 -17.85
C PRO A 189 -6.95 -3.75 -18.88
N GLU A 190 -8.19 -3.92 -18.43
CA GLU A 190 -9.34 -3.74 -19.32
C GLU A 190 -9.48 -2.26 -19.62
N ARG A 191 -9.66 -1.94 -20.90
CA ARG A 191 -9.74 -0.55 -21.37
C ARG A 191 -11.20 -0.08 -21.55
N PRO A 192 -11.50 1.20 -21.36
CA PRO A 192 -10.56 2.30 -21.07
C PRO A 192 -9.93 2.22 -19.67
N PHE A 193 -8.64 2.52 -19.62
CA PHE A 193 -7.86 2.58 -18.39
C PHE A 193 -7.56 4.03 -18.00
N VAL A 194 -8.00 4.42 -16.81
CA VAL A 194 -7.80 5.78 -16.26
C VAL A 194 -6.91 5.70 -15.02
N ALA A 195 -5.87 6.52 -15.00
CA ALA A 195 -5.09 6.74 -13.79
C ALA A 195 -5.38 8.13 -13.23
N ILE A 196 -5.55 8.19 -11.91
CA ILE A 196 -5.75 9.45 -11.17
C ILE A 196 -4.59 9.60 -10.21
N LEU A 197 -3.81 10.65 -10.41
CA LEU A 197 -2.66 10.99 -9.57
C LEU A 197 -2.88 12.33 -8.88
N GLY A 198 -2.68 12.34 -7.58
CA GLY A 198 -2.73 13.54 -6.76
C GLY A 198 -1.57 13.58 -5.79
N GLY A 199 -1.68 14.44 -4.79
CA GLY A 199 -0.63 14.66 -3.80
C GLY A 199 0.07 15.98 -3.98
N ALA A 200 1.06 16.26 -3.12
CA ALA A 200 1.65 17.58 -2.98
C ALA A 200 2.70 17.90 -4.06
N LYS A 201 3.48 16.92 -4.49
CA LYS A 201 4.72 17.16 -5.24
C LYS A 201 4.84 16.29 -6.48
N VAL A 202 5.18 16.90 -7.62
CA VAL A 202 5.54 16.21 -8.86
C VAL A 202 6.77 15.32 -8.66
N SER A 203 7.78 15.82 -7.94
CA SER A 203 9.05 15.10 -7.72
C SER A 203 8.85 13.72 -7.07
N SER A 204 7.84 13.56 -6.24
CA SER A 204 7.53 12.27 -5.60
C SER A 204 6.76 11.30 -6.49
N LYS A 205 6.27 11.75 -7.65
CA LYS A 205 5.40 10.98 -8.54
C LYS A 205 6.00 10.74 -9.93
N ILE A 206 7.22 11.19 -10.19
CA ILE A 206 7.86 11.10 -11.52
C ILE A 206 7.83 9.67 -12.05
N SER A 207 8.31 8.71 -11.28
CA SER A 207 8.39 7.31 -11.72
C SER A 207 7.01 6.70 -11.94
N VAL A 208 6.01 7.10 -11.15
CA VAL A 208 4.62 6.67 -11.34
C VAL A 208 4.04 7.24 -12.63
N ILE A 209 4.23 8.53 -12.88
CA ILE A 209 3.76 9.21 -14.10
C ILE A 209 4.38 8.54 -15.32
N GLU A 210 5.71 8.35 -15.32
CA GLU A 210 6.44 7.76 -16.45
C GLU A 210 6.00 6.33 -16.73
N ASN A 211 5.75 5.53 -15.70
CA ASN A 211 5.27 4.16 -15.87
C ASN A 211 3.83 4.11 -16.39
N LEU A 212 2.93 4.93 -15.83
CA LEU A 212 1.50 4.89 -16.14
C LEU A 212 1.17 5.56 -17.48
N ILE A 213 1.90 6.62 -17.87
CA ILE A 213 1.62 7.33 -19.13
C ILE A 213 1.76 6.42 -20.36
N ASP A 214 2.56 5.37 -20.27
CA ASP A 214 2.71 4.37 -21.32
C ASP A 214 1.57 3.34 -21.36
N LYS A 215 0.72 3.31 -20.33
CA LYS A 215 -0.28 2.25 -20.14
C LYS A 215 -1.72 2.75 -20.19
N VAL A 216 -1.95 4.01 -19.86
CA VAL A 216 -3.29 4.57 -19.68
C VAL A 216 -3.87 5.15 -20.96
N ASP A 217 -5.20 5.20 -21.02
CA ASP A 217 -5.95 5.97 -22.03
C ASP A 217 -6.14 7.41 -21.58
N THR A 218 -6.35 7.62 -20.28
CA THR A 218 -6.51 8.93 -19.65
C THR A 218 -5.66 9.00 -18.37
N LEU A 219 -4.94 10.12 -18.21
CA LEU A 219 -4.18 10.44 -17.01
C LEU A 219 -4.76 11.71 -16.40
N ILE A 220 -5.25 11.60 -15.17
CA ILE A 220 -5.81 12.72 -14.41
C ILE A 220 -4.78 13.15 -13.37
N ILE A 221 -4.44 14.43 -13.34
CA ILE A 221 -3.53 15.02 -12.37
C ILE A 221 -4.27 16.07 -11.53
N GLY A 222 -4.28 15.85 -10.21
CA GLY A 222 -4.88 16.77 -9.24
C GLY A 222 -3.94 17.02 -8.07
N GLY A 223 -4.47 17.60 -7.02
CA GLY A 223 -3.70 17.92 -5.83
C GLY A 223 -2.66 19.05 -6.03
N GLY A 224 -1.77 19.20 -5.07
CA GLY A 224 -0.75 20.24 -5.08
C GLY A 224 0.20 20.16 -6.26
N MET A 225 0.48 18.97 -6.77
CA MET A 225 1.35 18.78 -7.93
C MET A 225 0.80 19.46 -9.20
N SER A 226 -0.50 19.69 -9.30
CA SER A 226 -1.11 20.35 -10.45
C SER A 226 -0.71 21.83 -10.61
N TYR A 227 -0.31 22.47 -9.52
CA TYR A 227 0.13 23.88 -9.57
C TYR A 227 1.46 24.04 -10.30
N THR A 228 2.34 23.06 -10.23
CA THR A 228 3.56 23.03 -11.03
C THR A 228 3.24 22.95 -12.53
N PHE A 229 2.26 22.12 -12.92
CA PHE A 229 1.77 22.08 -14.31
C PHE A 229 1.15 23.42 -14.73
N SER A 230 0.36 24.03 -13.87
CA SER A 230 -0.27 25.31 -14.15
C SER A 230 0.76 26.44 -14.35
N LYS A 231 1.77 26.49 -13.49
CA LYS A 231 2.88 27.44 -13.59
C LYS A 231 3.69 27.22 -14.88
N ALA A 232 3.96 25.96 -15.22
CA ALA A 232 4.67 25.60 -16.45
C ALA A 232 3.95 26.11 -17.71
N GLN A 233 2.62 26.18 -17.68
CA GLN A 233 1.81 26.70 -18.79
C GLN A 233 1.62 28.22 -18.75
N GLY A 234 2.33 28.92 -17.88
CA GLY A 234 2.29 30.39 -17.78
C GLY A 234 1.27 30.93 -16.78
N GLY A 235 0.63 30.07 -15.99
CA GLY A 235 -0.33 30.48 -14.98
C GLY A 235 0.31 31.09 -13.73
N THR A 236 -0.53 31.81 -12.93
CA THR A 236 -0.16 32.28 -11.59
C THR A 236 -0.73 31.34 -10.54
N VAL A 237 0.08 31.00 -9.54
CA VAL A 237 -0.28 30.02 -8.51
C VAL A 237 -0.28 30.59 -7.09
N GLY A 238 -0.02 31.91 -6.95
CA GLY A 238 0.02 32.59 -5.66
C GLY A 238 0.99 31.93 -4.69
N ASN A 239 0.51 31.64 -3.48
CA ASN A 239 1.29 30.98 -2.43
C ASN A 239 1.12 29.45 -2.42
N SER A 240 0.56 28.89 -3.49
CA SER A 240 0.37 27.43 -3.60
C SER A 240 1.70 26.69 -3.60
N LEU A 241 1.64 25.41 -3.25
CA LEU A 241 2.78 24.51 -3.41
C LEU A 241 3.30 24.57 -4.85
N LEU A 242 4.59 24.78 -5.01
CA LEU A 242 5.21 24.90 -6.32
C LEU A 242 6.61 24.32 -6.29
N GLU A 243 6.89 23.45 -7.25
CA GLU A 243 8.22 22.95 -7.54
C GLU A 243 8.72 23.56 -8.85
N ALA A 244 9.26 24.78 -8.77
CA ALA A 244 9.68 25.57 -9.95
C ALA A 244 10.67 24.80 -10.84
N ASP A 245 11.56 24.00 -10.26
CA ASP A 245 12.55 23.20 -10.99
C ASP A 245 11.94 22.07 -11.84
N TYR A 246 10.67 21.74 -11.61
CA TYR A 246 9.95 20.68 -12.32
C TYR A 246 8.97 21.21 -13.38
N CYS A 247 8.95 22.51 -13.64
CA CYS A 247 8.08 23.07 -14.68
C CYS A 247 8.43 22.54 -16.08
N GLN A 248 9.72 22.41 -16.40
CA GLN A 248 10.12 21.82 -17.68
C GLN A 248 9.69 20.35 -17.78
N TYR A 249 9.85 19.59 -16.71
CA TYR A 249 9.36 18.22 -16.64
C TYR A 249 7.85 18.13 -16.90
N ALA A 250 7.07 19.04 -16.31
CA ALA A 250 5.62 19.11 -16.53
C ALA A 250 5.27 19.34 -18.01
N LEU A 251 5.97 20.27 -18.67
CA LEU A 251 5.80 20.51 -20.11
C LEU A 251 6.16 19.29 -20.93
N ASP A 252 7.25 18.61 -20.60
CA ASP A 252 7.68 17.39 -21.29
C ASP A 252 6.63 16.28 -21.17
N MET A 253 5.99 16.15 -20.01
CA MET A 253 4.93 15.13 -19.79
C MET A 253 3.66 15.48 -20.57
N LEU A 254 3.28 16.75 -20.64
CA LEU A 254 2.15 17.19 -21.49
C LEU A 254 2.40 16.85 -22.95
N LYS A 255 3.60 17.11 -23.45
CA LYS A 255 4.01 16.76 -24.83
C LYS A 255 4.00 15.25 -25.05
N LYS A 256 4.57 14.49 -24.12
CA LYS A 256 4.62 13.03 -24.18
C LYS A 256 3.22 12.42 -24.24
N ALA A 257 2.29 12.92 -23.42
CA ALA A 257 0.90 12.48 -23.44
C ALA A 257 0.26 12.72 -24.81
N GLN A 258 0.45 13.90 -25.39
CA GLN A 258 -0.06 14.24 -26.70
C GLN A 258 0.51 13.31 -27.79
N GLU A 259 1.82 13.08 -27.77
CA GLU A 259 2.49 12.19 -28.73
C GLU A 259 2.00 10.74 -28.64
N LYS A 260 1.65 10.28 -27.43
CA LYS A 260 1.15 8.92 -27.19
C LYS A 260 -0.35 8.77 -27.35
N GLY A 261 -1.07 9.85 -27.62
CA GLY A 261 -2.53 9.83 -27.68
C GLY A 261 -3.20 9.64 -26.33
N VAL A 262 -2.51 9.93 -25.22
CA VAL A 262 -3.05 9.89 -23.87
C VAL A 262 -3.76 11.20 -23.56
N LYS A 263 -4.99 11.12 -23.07
CA LYS A 263 -5.74 12.28 -22.62
C LYS A 263 -5.27 12.66 -21.22
N LEU A 264 -4.45 13.71 -21.10
CA LEU A 264 -3.97 14.22 -19.84
C LEU A 264 -4.88 15.35 -19.38
N LEU A 265 -5.58 15.17 -18.26
CA LEU A 265 -6.51 16.12 -17.68
C LEU A 265 -5.92 16.83 -16.48
N LEU A 266 -5.94 18.15 -16.51
CA LEU A 266 -5.51 19.02 -15.42
C LEU A 266 -6.73 19.77 -14.86
N PRO A 267 -6.68 20.26 -13.60
CA PRO A 267 -7.73 21.12 -13.08
C PRO A 267 -7.92 22.38 -13.92
N VAL A 268 -9.18 22.71 -14.20
CA VAL A 268 -9.55 23.96 -14.93
C VAL A 268 -9.97 25.05 -13.97
N ASP A 269 -10.37 24.71 -12.76
CA ASP A 269 -10.68 25.61 -11.67
C ASP A 269 -10.15 25.09 -10.34
N THR A 270 -9.99 25.94 -9.38
CA THR A 270 -9.34 25.65 -8.10
C THR A 270 -10.07 26.36 -6.97
N VAL A 271 -10.30 25.64 -5.88
CA VAL A 271 -10.72 26.22 -4.60
C VAL A 271 -9.48 26.76 -3.91
N ILE A 272 -9.45 28.07 -3.70
CA ILE A 272 -8.32 28.75 -3.07
C ILE A 272 -8.71 29.30 -1.70
N ALA A 273 -7.72 29.44 -0.84
CA ALA A 273 -7.87 29.96 0.52
C ALA A 273 -6.79 31.02 0.81
N ASP A 274 -7.10 31.95 1.71
CA ASP A 274 -6.17 33.01 2.15
C ASP A 274 -5.28 32.54 3.31
N ASP A 275 -5.49 31.35 3.83
CA ASP A 275 -4.68 30.73 4.88
C ASP A 275 -4.79 29.20 4.79
N PHE A 276 -3.79 28.50 5.31
CA PHE A 276 -3.81 27.03 5.40
C PHE A 276 -4.57 26.60 6.67
N SER A 277 -5.89 26.76 6.64
CA SER A 277 -6.77 26.35 7.74
C SER A 277 -8.18 26.07 7.22
N ASN A 278 -8.91 25.20 7.92
CA ASN A 278 -10.27 24.84 7.53
C ASN A 278 -11.24 26.06 7.58
N GLY A 279 -10.99 27.01 8.47
CA GLY A 279 -11.80 28.23 8.63
C GLY A 279 -11.38 29.41 7.76
N ALA A 280 -10.38 29.24 6.88
CA ALA A 280 -9.92 30.30 5.99
C ALA A 280 -11.02 30.78 5.03
N ASN A 281 -10.93 32.04 4.61
CA ASN A 281 -11.75 32.50 3.51
C ASN A 281 -11.42 31.71 2.25
N LYS A 282 -12.43 31.29 1.51
CA LYS A 282 -12.26 30.50 0.30
C LYS A 282 -13.09 31.05 -0.86
N LYS A 283 -12.61 30.82 -2.05
CA LYS A 283 -13.34 31.11 -3.31
C LYS A 283 -12.83 30.19 -4.41
N VAL A 284 -13.56 30.15 -5.50
CA VAL A 284 -13.18 29.41 -6.72
C VAL A 284 -12.63 30.38 -7.74
N VAL A 285 -11.48 30.02 -8.33
CA VAL A 285 -10.88 30.77 -9.44
C VAL A 285 -10.55 29.82 -10.58
N LYS A 286 -10.32 30.34 -11.77
CA LYS A 286 -9.73 29.53 -12.85
C LYS A 286 -8.34 29.08 -12.45
N SER A 287 -7.98 27.85 -12.77
CA SER A 287 -6.63 27.36 -12.56
C SER A 287 -5.63 28.20 -13.34
N GLY A 288 -4.52 28.58 -12.69
CA GLY A 288 -3.55 29.51 -13.27
C GLY A 288 -3.87 30.99 -13.04
N GLU A 289 -4.92 31.32 -12.32
CA GLU A 289 -5.31 32.69 -11.96
C GLU A 289 -5.40 32.87 -10.44
N ILE A 290 -4.49 32.26 -9.70
CA ILE A 290 -4.46 32.38 -8.23
C ILE A 290 -3.68 33.62 -7.85
N PRO A 291 -4.31 34.61 -7.16
CA PRO A 291 -3.62 35.82 -6.77
C PRO A 291 -2.64 35.61 -5.62
N ASP A 292 -1.70 36.55 -5.47
CA ASP A 292 -0.79 36.56 -4.34
C ASP A 292 -1.57 36.62 -3.01
N GLY A 293 -1.04 35.95 -1.99
CA GLY A 293 -1.70 35.79 -0.69
C GLY A 293 -2.75 34.70 -0.62
N TRP A 294 -3.04 34.05 -1.74
CA TRP A 294 -3.97 32.92 -1.82
C TRP A 294 -3.25 31.65 -2.26
N GLN A 295 -3.74 30.51 -1.84
CA GLN A 295 -3.21 29.21 -2.20
C GLN A 295 -4.31 28.24 -2.60
N GLY A 296 -4.03 27.36 -3.55
CA GLY A 296 -4.95 26.29 -3.91
C GLY A 296 -4.97 25.19 -2.85
N LEU A 297 -6.16 24.74 -2.46
CA LEU A 297 -6.35 23.69 -1.48
C LEU A 297 -7.26 22.55 -1.96
N ASP A 298 -7.97 22.72 -3.08
CA ASP A 298 -8.80 21.68 -3.68
C ASP A 298 -9.07 21.99 -5.15
N ILE A 299 -9.52 20.98 -5.89
CA ILE A 299 -10.05 21.17 -7.24
C ILE A 299 -11.42 21.86 -7.15
N GLY A 300 -11.76 22.61 -8.19
CA GLY A 300 -13.05 23.30 -8.25
C GLY A 300 -14.17 22.45 -8.83
N PRO A 301 -15.41 22.96 -8.83
CA PRO A 301 -16.60 22.19 -9.24
C PRO A 301 -16.61 21.82 -10.72
N GLU A 302 -16.08 22.64 -11.60
CA GLU A 302 -15.98 22.32 -13.03
C GLU A 302 -14.96 21.19 -13.26
N THR A 303 -13.83 21.22 -12.54
CA THR A 303 -12.83 20.16 -12.55
C THR A 303 -13.42 18.84 -12.06
N GLU A 304 -14.18 18.87 -10.96
CA GLU A 304 -14.87 17.69 -10.44
C GLU A 304 -15.73 17.02 -11.51
N LYS A 305 -16.51 17.81 -12.24
CA LYS A 305 -17.35 17.30 -13.32
C LYS A 305 -16.52 16.64 -14.42
N ILE A 306 -15.45 17.29 -14.85
CA ILE A 306 -14.57 16.76 -15.90
C ILE A 306 -13.92 15.46 -15.46
N PHE A 307 -13.40 15.40 -14.24
CA PHE A 307 -12.74 14.21 -13.72
C PHE A 307 -13.72 13.05 -13.50
N CYS A 308 -14.91 13.33 -12.96
CA CYS A 308 -15.95 12.33 -12.78
C CYS A 308 -16.45 11.78 -14.12
N ASP A 309 -16.64 12.63 -15.13
CA ASP A 309 -17.03 12.21 -16.47
C ASP A 309 -15.96 11.31 -17.11
N ALA A 310 -14.67 11.59 -16.85
CA ALA A 310 -13.56 10.80 -17.40
C ALA A 310 -13.51 9.37 -16.87
N VAL A 311 -13.99 9.11 -15.66
CA VAL A 311 -14.00 7.76 -15.08
C VAL A 311 -15.29 7.00 -15.32
N LYS A 312 -16.32 7.66 -15.80
CA LYS A 312 -17.68 7.11 -15.92
C LYS A 312 -17.75 5.84 -16.78
N ASP A 313 -17.04 5.83 -17.90
CA ASP A 313 -17.03 4.71 -18.85
C ASP A 313 -15.75 3.87 -18.76
N ALA A 314 -14.91 4.12 -17.77
CA ALA A 314 -13.67 3.35 -17.57
C ALA A 314 -13.98 1.90 -17.19
N LYS A 315 -13.09 1.00 -17.58
CA LYS A 315 -13.12 -0.41 -17.15
C LYS A 315 -12.11 -0.69 -16.05
N THR A 316 -11.03 0.08 -16.00
CA THR A 316 -10.03 0.00 -14.95
C THR A 316 -9.65 1.42 -14.53
N VAL A 317 -9.62 1.66 -13.22
CA VAL A 317 -9.18 2.93 -12.63
C VAL A 317 -8.17 2.63 -11.52
N VAL A 318 -7.02 3.30 -11.57
CA VAL A 318 -6.08 3.32 -10.47
C VAL A 318 -5.99 4.75 -9.92
N TRP A 319 -6.04 4.89 -8.61
CA TRP A 319 -5.99 6.20 -7.95
C TRP A 319 -4.91 6.21 -6.88
N ASN A 320 -3.98 7.17 -6.98
CA ASN A 320 -2.91 7.40 -6.02
C ASN A 320 -2.77 8.90 -5.73
N GLY A 321 -3.13 9.30 -4.52
CA GLY A 321 -3.03 10.68 -4.03
C GLY A 321 -4.32 11.48 -4.10
N PRO A 322 -4.66 12.22 -3.04
CA PRO A 322 -5.89 13.01 -2.95
C PRO A 322 -5.87 14.21 -3.90
N MET A 323 -7.07 14.76 -4.19
CA MET A 323 -7.25 15.92 -5.08
C MET A 323 -7.07 17.25 -4.37
N GLY A 324 -7.11 17.26 -3.05
CA GLY A 324 -6.98 18.45 -2.22
C GLY A 324 -6.62 18.08 -0.78
N CYS A 325 -6.68 19.08 0.09
CA CYS A 325 -6.40 18.93 1.52
C CYS A 325 -7.61 18.33 2.25
N PHE A 326 -7.93 17.08 1.95
CA PHE A 326 -9.15 16.40 2.38
C PHE A 326 -9.30 16.27 3.92
N GLU A 327 -8.22 16.40 4.67
CA GLU A 327 -8.24 16.41 6.14
C GLU A 327 -9.01 17.63 6.68
N MET A 328 -9.09 18.69 5.88
CA MET A 328 -9.90 19.86 6.19
C MET A 328 -11.25 19.74 5.44
N PRO A 329 -12.39 19.58 6.16
CA PRO A 329 -13.69 19.34 5.53
C PRO A 329 -14.08 20.35 4.43
N ASN A 330 -13.69 21.62 4.57
CA ASN A 330 -13.97 22.65 3.56
C ASN A 330 -13.15 22.49 2.27
N PHE A 331 -12.15 21.63 2.25
CA PHE A 331 -11.28 21.34 1.11
C PHE A 331 -11.25 19.85 0.74
N ALA A 332 -12.27 19.09 1.18
CA ALA A 332 -12.42 17.67 0.93
C ALA A 332 -13.38 17.34 -0.22
N HIS A 333 -14.12 18.32 -0.72
CA HIS A 333 -15.21 18.09 -1.68
C HIS A 333 -14.72 17.47 -2.99
N GLY A 334 -13.58 17.91 -3.51
CA GLY A 334 -13.01 17.36 -4.75
C GLY A 334 -12.58 15.90 -4.60
N THR A 335 -11.93 15.57 -3.51
CA THR A 335 -11.55 14.18 -3.21
C THR A 335 -12.77 13.30 -3.02
N GLU A 336 -13.80 13.80 -2.33
CA GLU A 336 -15.07 13.09 -2.14
C GLU A 336 -15.80 12.85 -3.47
N ALA A 337 -15.85 13.86 -4.35
CA ALA A 337 -16.48 13.74 -5.65
C ALA A 337 -15.84 12.63 -6.51
N VAL A 338 -14.51 12.55 -6.52
CA VAL A 338 -13.78 11.49 -7.22
C VAL A 338 -14.05 10.13 -6.58
N ALA A 339 -14.01 10.03 -5.26
CA ALA A 339 -14.31 8.78 -4.54
C ALA A 339 -15.73 8.29 -4.86
N LYS A 340 -16.71 9.19 -4.88
CA LYS A 340 -18.09 8.86 -5.23
C LYS A 340 -18.21 8.38 -6.68
N ALA A 341 -17.52 9.05 -7.61
CA ALA A 341 -17.52 8.65 -9.02
C ALA A 341 -16.95 7.23 -9.20
N LEU A 342 -15.90 6.88 -8.47
CA LEU A 342 -15.36 5.53 -8.48
C LEU A 342 -16.31 4.52 -7.84
N ALA A 343 -17.03 4.91 -6.79
CA ALA A 343 -18.02 4.06 -6.14
C ALA A 343 -19.21 3.74 -7.05
N ASP A 344 -19.57 4.67 -7.93
CA ASP A 344 -20.73 4.57 -8.83
C ASP A 344 -20.41 3.90 -10.18
N THR A 345 -19.15 3.63 -10.48
CA THR A 345 -18.75 2.96 -11.74
C THR A 345 -18.65 1.45 -11.57
N ASP A 346 -18.85 0.72 -12.69
CA ASP A 346 -18.65 -0.73 -12.74
C ASP A 346 -17.18 -1.12 -13.00
N ALA A 347 -16.29 -0.17 -13.06
CA ALA A 347 -14.86 -0.41 -13.29
C ALA A 347 -14.20 -1.19 -12.15
N VAL A 348 -13.12 -1.87 -12.48
CA VAL A 348 -12.16 -2.32 -11.46
C VAL A 348 -11.48 -1.08 -10.89
N THR A 349 -11.71 -0.79 -9.62
CA THR A 349 -11.20 0.39 -8.93
C THR A 349 -10.11 0.01 -7.93
N ILE A 350 -8.91 0.52 -8.16
CA ILE A 350 -7.72 0.19 -7.39
C ILE A 350 -7.20 1.46 -6.72
N ILE A 351 -7.17 1.45 -5.40
CA ILE A 351 -6.66 2.56 -4.61
C ILE A 351 -5.25 2.19 -4.13
N GLY A 352 -4.26 2.97 -4.55
CA GLY A 352 -2.86 2.75 -4.18
C GLY A 352 -2.30 3.92 -3.36
N GLY A 353 -1.72 3.61 -2.21
CA GLY A 353 -1.11 4.59 -1.33
C GLY A 353 -1.92 4.92 -0.07
N GLY A 354 -1.20 5.26 1.00
CA GLY A 354 -1.78 5.49 2.32
C GLY A 354 -2.78 6.64 2.38
N ASP A 355 -2.45 7.76 1.75
CA ASP A 355 -3.32 8.95 1.77
C ASP A 355 -4.62 8.72 1.01
N SER A 356 -4.55 8.06 -0.13
CA SER A 356 -5.73 7.72 -0.93
C SER A 356 -6.62 6.72 -0.18
N ALA A 357 -6.03 5.71 0.44
CA ALA A 357 -6.75 4.73 1.25
C ALA A 357 -7.44 5.42 2.44
N ALA A 358 -6.73 6.29 3.13
CA ALA A 358 -7.27 7.06 4.25
C ALA A 358 -8.44 7.95 3.80
N ALA A 359 -8.28 8.64 2.68
CA ALA A 359 -9.33 9.52 2.13
C ALA A 359 -10.60 8.72 1.79
N VAL A 360 -10.47 7.62 1.07
CA VAL A 360 -11.60 6.80 0.65
C VAL A 360 -12.33 6.20 1.86
N ASN A 361 -11.59 5.71 2.84
CA ASN A 361 -12.17 5.14 4.06
C ASN A 361 -12.83 6.21 4.95
N GLN A 362 -12.17 7.36 5.14
CA GLN A 362 -12.71 8.47 5.92
C GLN A 362 -14.01 9.02 5.31
N LEU A 363 -14.08 9.06 3.99
CA LEU A 363 -15.26 9.56 3.27
C LEU A 363 -16.38 8.50 3.11
N GLY A 364 -16.16 7.27 3.58
CA GLY A 364 -17.17 6.22 3.62
C GLY A 364 -17.34 5.42 2.33
N TYR A 365 -16.39 5.47 1.40
CA TYR A 365 -16.48 4.76 0.12
C TYR A 365 -15.57 3.51 0.02
N GLY A 366 -14.89 3.14 1.10
CA GLY A 366 -13.93 2.03 1.09
C GLY A 366 -14.51 0.71 0.61
N ASP A 367 -15.71 0.36 1.07
CA ASP A 367 -16.38 -0.91 0.72
C ASP A 367 -16.81 -0.97 -0.76
N LYS A 368 -16.81 0.15 -1.44
CA LYS A 368 -17.20 0.25 -2.84
C LYS A 368 -16.03 0.14 -3.82
N MET A 369 -14.81 0.12 -3.30
CA MET A 369 -13.61 -0.05 -4.12
C MET A 369 -13.32 -1.53 -4.33
N THR A 370 -12.83 -1.87 -5.52
CA THR A 370 -12.45 -3.26 -5.82
C THR A 370 -11.26 -3.70 -4.96
N HIS A 371 -10.25 -2.85 -4.85
CA HIS A 371 -9.07 -3.13 -4.04
C HIS A 371 -8.49 -1.84 -3.46
N ILE A 372 -8.21 -1.85 -2.16
CA ILE A 372 -7.49 -0.79 -1.47
C ILE A 372 -6.16 -1.37 -1.00
N SER A 373 -5.06 -0.91 -1.59
CA SER A 373 -3.74 -1.34 -1.17
C SER A 373 -3.35 -0.68 0.15
N THR A 374 -2.85 -1.48 1.07
CA THR A 374 -2.34 -1.02 2.36
C THR A 374 -0.81 -1.00 2.40
N GLY A 375 -0.18 -1.23 1.26
CA GLY A 375 1.26 -1.46 1.17
C GLY A 375 2.16 -0.23 1.27
N GLY A 376 1.62 0.97 1.32
CA GLY A 376 2.42 2.20 1.42
C GLY A 376 3.50 2.31 0.34
N GLY A 377 4.78 2.26 0.75
CA GLY A 377 5.92 2.33 -0.18
C GLY A 377 5.96 1.18 -1.20
N ALA A 378 5.54 -0.01 -0.82
CA ALA A 378 5.46 -1.14 -1.75
C ALA A 378 4.41 -0.90 -2.85
N SER A 379 3.26 -0.33 -2.49
CA SER A 379 2.22 0.04 -3.46
C SER A 379 2.75 1.05 -4.48
N LEU A 380 3.46 2.06 -4.00
CA LEU A 380 4.06 3.09 -4.84
C LEU A 380 5.08 2.48 -5.80
N GLU A 381 5.99 1.64 -5.31
CA GLU A 381 7.00 0.99 -6.16
C GLU A 381 6.37 0.05 -7.19
N PHE A 382 5.27 -0.62 -6.88
CA PHE A 382 4.53 -1.39 -7.88
C PHE A 382 3.97 -0.49 -9.00
N LEU A 383 3.40 0.66 -8.63
CA LEU A 383 2.90 1.65 -9.61
C LEU A 383 4.02 2.29 -10.42
N GLU A 384 5.24 2.32 -9.88
CA GLU A 384 6.43 2.76 -10.60
C GLU A 384 6.95 1.71 -11.61
N GLY A 385 6.36 0.52 -11.64
CA GLY A 385 6.76 -0.58 -12.53
C GLY A 385 7.96 -1.36 -12.04
N LYS A 386 8.36 -1.19 -10.79
CA LYS A 386 9.50 -1.90 -10.20
C LYS A 386 9.16 -3.33 -9.84
N GLU A 387 10.15 -4.23 -9.97
CA GLU A 387 10.08 -5.56 -9.40
C GLU A 387 10.24 -5.48 -7.89
N LEU A 388 9.30 -6.08 -7.15
CA LEU A 388 9.38 -6.11 -5.68
C LEU A 388 10.08 -7.39 -5.22
N PRO A 389 11.19 -7.28 -4.45
CA PRO A 389 11.95 -8.45 -4.03
C PRO A 389 11.12 -9.49 -3.27
N GLY A 390 10.21 -9.03 -2.40
CA GLY A 390 9.35 -9.93 -1.62
C GLY A 390 8.32 -10.68 -2.44
N VAL A 391 7.95 -10.17 -3.61
CA VAL A 391 7.10 -10.86 -4.58
C VAL A 391 7.95 -11.80 -5.45
N ALA A 392 9.05 -11.28 -5.99
CA ALA A 392 9.94 -12.03 -6.89
C ALA A 392 10.50 -13.30 -6.24
N ALA A 393 10.75 -13.28 -4.93
CA ALA A 393 11.30 -14.41 -4.18
C ALA A 393 10.34 -15.60 -4.04
N SER A 394 9.03 -15.42 -4.26
CA SER A 394 8.05 -16.50 -4.20
C SER A 394 8.06 -17.33 -5.48
N ASN A 395 7.69 -18.62 -5.36
CA ASN A 395 7.68 -19.54 -6.49
C ASN A 395 6.63 -19.15 -7.54
N ASP A 396 7.02 -19.26 -8.81
CA ASP A 396 6.08 -19.15 -9.92
C ASP A 396 5.25 -20.44 -10.06
N LYS A 397 4.02 -20.33 -10.61
CA LYS A 397 3.19 -21.49 -10.98
C LYS A 397 3.78 -22.26 -12.12
#